data_7cfb01c9e523b65e0b98b48d688150e9
#
_entry.id   7cfb01c9e523b65e0b98b48d688150e9
#
_cell.length_a   1.000
_cell.length_b   1.000
_cell.length_c   1.000
_cell.angle_alpha   90.00
_cell.angle_beta   90.00
_cell.angle_gamma   90.00
#
_symmetry.space_group_name_H-M   'P 1'
#
loop_
_entity.id
_entity.type
_entity.pdbx_description
1 polymer ?
#
loop_
_entity_poly.entity_id
_entity_poly.type
_entity_poly.pdbx_seq_one_letter_code
_entity_poly.pdbx_strand_id
1 'polypeptide(L)'
;RSPSLAFGMRSCSIKWKQKAQDQAIKGCKSAPNASAPHPIWMEAQRRGERIVKLIGYDCSAADIRRSKKLLTADADFDFLYPLQMLGWTRQNCIDIITAVLGADYVPIKSACFFCPASKAWELFWLAAHHPELLERALFLERNALTGRHSRFDEIQFGSTWEELVRNADRFPSTTDAPSPTNAW
;
A
#
# COMPACT_ATOMS: atom_id res chain seq x y z
N ARG A 1 -5.10 10.46 12.73
CA ARG A 1 -5.80 9.17 12.77
C ARG A 1 -4.94 8.14 12.07
N SER A 2 -4.62 7.06 12.75
CA SER A 2 -3.85 5.95 12.18
C SER A 2 -4.61 5.25 11.04
N PRO A 3 -3.92 4.61 10.08
CA PRO A 3 -4.55 3.75 9.11
C PRO A 3 -5.30 2.62 9.83
N SER A 4 -6.45 2.24 9.32
CA SER A 4 -7.22 1.14 9.90
C SER A 4 -7.67 0.14 8.82
N LEU A 5 -7.79 -1.13 9.22
CA LEU A 5 -8.36 -2.20 8.41
C LEU A 5 -9.84 -2.45 8.74
N ALA A 6 -10.53 -1.50 9.37
CA ALA A 6 -11.91 -1.66 9.79
C ALA A 6 -12.75 -2.28 8.66
N PHE A 7 -13.37 -3.41 8.94
CA PHE A 7 -14.27 -4.15 8.04
C PHE A 7 -13.64 -4.59 6.71
N GLY A 8 -12.34 -4.88 6.68
CA GLY A 8 -11.65 -5.26 5.45
C GLY A 8 -11.44 -4.11 4.45
N MET A 9 -11.86 -2.91 4.76
CA MET A 9 -11.66 -1.73 3.93
C MET A 9 -10.31 -1.09 4.23
N ARG A 10 -9.45 -1.03 3.21
CA ARG A 10 -8.17 -0.31 3.28
C ARG A 10 -8.39 1.19 3.11
N SER A 11 -8.92 1.85 4.12
CA SER A 11 -9.21 3.29 4.11
C SER A 11 -7.99 4.16 3.75
N CYS A 12 -6.78 3.67 4.07
CA CYS A 12 -5.54 4.33 3.70
C CYS A 12 -5.33 4.43 2.18
N SER A 13 -5.69 3.41 1.40
CA SER A 13 -5.56 3.45 -0.07
C SER A 13 -6.45 4.53 -0.67
N ILE A 14 -7.67 4.65 -0.20
CA ILE A 14 -8.62 5.68 -0.66
C ILE A 14 -8.18 7.06 -0.18
N LYS A 15 -7.92 7.19 1.14
CA LYS A 15 -7.70 8.50 1.76
C LYS A 15 -6.33 9.09 1.46
N TRP A 16 -5.27 8.27 1.47
CA TRP A 16 -3.89 8.76 1.42
C TRP A 16 -3.23 8.57 0.06
N LYS A 17 -3.77 7.68 -0.80
CA LYS A 17 -3.25 7.45 -2.15
C LYS A 17 -4.18 8.03 -3.21
N GLN A 18 -5.40 7.49 -3.35
CA GLN A 18 -6.32 7.91 -4.43
C GLN A 18 -6.73 9.36 -4.27
N LYS A 19 -7.24 9.75 -3.10
CA LYS A 19 -7.65 11.14 -2.86
C LYS A 19 -6.52 12.14 -3.06
N ALA A 20 -5.31 11.81 -2.63
CA ALA A 20 -4.14 12.68 -2.83
C ALA A 20 -3.79 12.84 -4.31
N GLN A 21 -3.83 11.73 -5.09
CA GLN A 21 -3.64 11.78 -6.55
C GLN A 21 -4.74 12.60 -7.23
N ASP A 22 -5.99 12.37 -6.87
CA ASP A 22 -7.11 13.11 -7.45
C ASP A 22 -7.01 14.61 -7.16
N GLN A 23 -6.62 14.98 -5.96
CA GLN A 23 -6.39 16.39 -5.60
C GLN A 23 -5.23 17.00 -6.39
N ALA A 24 -4.15 16.24 -6.60
CA ALA A 24 -3.01 16.71 -7.41
C ALA A 24 -3.39 16.92 -8.89
N ILE A 25 -4.30 16.09 -9.41
CA ILE A 25 -4.75 16.18 -10.80
C ILE A 25 -5.86 17.23 -10.97
N LYS A 26 -6.93 17.10 -10.18
CA LYS A 26 -8.17 17.93 -10.33
C LYS A 26 -8.07 19.26 -9.57
N GLY A 27 -7.07 19.46 -8.74
CA GLY A 27 -6.98 20.54 -7.79
C GLY A 27 -7.82 20.32 -6.53
N CYS A 28 -7.63 21.16 -5.55
CA CYS A 28 -8.37 21.16 -4.30
C CYS A 28 -8.75 22.57 -3.90
N LYS A 29 -10.06 22.80 -3.64
CA LYS A 29 -10.56 24.12 -3.21
C LYS A 29 -10.50 24.32 -1.70
N SER A 30 -10.25 23.25 -0.92
CA SER A 30 -10.34 23.29 0.54
C SER A 30 -8.98 23.60 1.16
N ALA A 31 -8.91 24.68 1.98
CA ALA A 31 -7.75 24.96 2.82
C ALA A 31 -7.55 23.84 3.85
N PRO A 32 -6.32 23.56 4.29
CA PRO A 32 -5.04 24.19 3.93
C PRO A 32 -4.42 23.65 2.64
N ASN A 33 -5.03 22.68 1.97
CA ASN A 33 -4.45 21.97 0.82
C ASN A 33 -5.00 22.51 -0.53
N ALA A 34 -5.40 23.77 -0.57
CA ALA A 34 -5.88 24.39 -1.80
C ALA A 34 -4.79 24.35 -2.89
N SER A 35 -5.15 23.83 -4.06
CA SER A 35 -4.24 23.72 -5.22
C SER A 35 -5.02 23.92 -6.50
N ALA A 36 -4.37 24.53 -7.50
CA ALA A 36 -4.94 24.63 -8.84
C ALA A 36 -5.00 23.24 -9.52
N PRO A 37 -5.95 23.03 -10.43
CA PRO A 37 -5.94 21.84 -11.28
C PRO A 37 -4.67 21.77 -12.14
N HIS A 38 -4.22 20.55 -12.38
CA HIS A 38 -3.08 20.32 -13.26
C HIS A 38 -3.42 20.75 -14.71
N PRO A 39 -2.49 21.36 -15.47
CA PRO A 39 -2.75 21.80 -16.85
C PRO A 39 -3.28 20.69 -17.77
N ILE A 40 -2.77 19.47 -17.64
CA ILE A 40 -3.25 18.31 -18.41
C ILE A 40 -4.71 18.00 -18.09
N TRP A 41 -5.15 18.14 -16.83
CA TRP A 41 -6.55 17.99 -16.46
C TRP A 41 -7.43 19.04 -17.15
N MET A 42 -7.01 20.29 -17.10
CA MET A 42 -7.74 21.38 -17.73
C MET A 42 -7.89 21.18 -19.24
N GLU A 43 -6.83 20.73 -19.90
CA GLU A 43 -6.85 20.48 -21.34
C GLU A 43 -7.73 19.26 -21.70
N ALA A 44 -7.66 18.17 -20.93
CA ALA A 44 -8.54 17.02 -21.13
C ALA A 44 -10.01 17.42 -20.98
N GLN A 45 -10.35 18.21 -19.95
CA GLN A 45 -11.71 18.71 -19.77
C GLN A 45 -12.18 19.60 -20.96
N ARG A 46 -11.29 20.46 -21.46
CA ARG A 46 -11.59 21.31 -22.63
C ARG A 46 -11.87 20.50 -23.90
N ARG A 47 -11.20 19.33 -24.04
CA ARG A 47 -11.39 18.41 -25.19
C ARG A 47 -12.53 17.42 -25.00
N GLY A 48 -13.12 17.34 -23.82
CA GLY A 48 -14.08 16.27 -23.48
C GLY A 48 -13.43 14.89 -23.39
N GLU A 49 -12.12 14.85 -23.13
CA GLU A 49 -11.34 13.62 -23.02
C GLU A 49 -11.20 13.18 -21.55
N ARG A 50 -10.99 11.88 -21.33
CA ARG A 50 -10.73 11.33 -20.00
C ARG A 50 -9.24 11.06 -19.85
N ILE A 51 -8.74 11.28 -18.63
CA ILE A 51 -7.36 10.95 -18.30
C ILE A 51 -7.26 9.45 -17.98
N VAL A 52 -6.28 8.79 -18.59
CA VAL A 52 -5.98 7.38 -18.35
C VAL A 52 -5.04 7.26 -17.17
N LYS A 53 -5.44 6.48 -16.15
CA LYS A 53 -4.58 6.07 -15.04
C LYS A 53 -4.01 4.68 -15.31
N LEU A 54 -2.69 4.56 -15.31
CA LEU A 54 -2.00 3.28 -15.38
C LEU A 54 -1.87 2.69 -13.97
N ILE A 55 -2.35 1.47 -13.78
CA ILE A 55 -2.30 0.77 -12.49
C ILE A 55 -1.49 -0.51 -12.64
N GLY A 56 -0.46 -0.68 -11.80
CA GLY A 56 0.46 -1.81 -11.82
C GLY A 56 -0.12 -3.07 -11.15
N TYR A 57 -1.35 -3.44 -11.47
CA TYR A 57 -1.91 -4.73 -11.07
C TYR A 57 -1.40 -5.82 -12.01
N ASP A 58 -0.86 -6.89 -11.40
CA ASP A 58 -0.36 -8.05 -12.13
C ASP A 58 -1.46 -9.09 -12.44
N CYS A 59 -1.08 -10.23 -13.01
CA CYS A 59 -2.00 -11.31 -13.35
C CYS A 59 -2.36 -12.23 -12.17
N SER A 60 -2.06 -11.84 -10.92
CA SER A 60 -2.52 -12.59 -9.75
C SER A 60 -4.05 -12.54 -9.62
N ALA A 61 -4.65 -13.61 -9.10
CA ALA A 61 -6.09 -13.67 -8.89
C ALA A 61 -6.63 -12.53 -8.00
N ALA A 62 -5.80 -12.03 -7.06
CA ALA A 62 -6.15 -10.91 -6.20
C ALA A 62 -6.23 -9.60 -6.98
N ASP A 63 -5.26 -9.32 -7.84
CA ASP A 63 -5.19 -8.09 -8.61
C ASP A 63 -6.19 -8.08 -9.78
N ILE A 64 -6.44 -9.23 -10.40
CA ILE A 64 -7.53 -9.38 -11.38
C ILE A 64 -8.90 -9.07 -10.75
N ARG A 65 -9.16 -9.51 -9.51
CA ARG A 65 -10.39 -9.14 -8.80
C ARG A 65 -10.46 -7.65 -8.46
N ARG A 66 -9.33 -7.03 -8.17
CA ARG A 66 -9.26 -5.58 -7.90
C ARG A 66 -9.51 -4.75 -9.15
N SER A 67 -8.91 -5.11 -10.27
CA SER A 67 -9.11 -4.39 -11.54
C SER A 67 -10.57 -4.40 -11.97
N LYS A 68 -11.25 -5.54 -11.86
CA LYS A 68 -12.70 -5.65 -12.16
C LYS A 68 -13.58 -4.71 -11.32
N LYS A 69 -13.20 -4.44 -10.06
CA LYS A 69 -13.95 -3.52 -9.19
C LYS A 69 -13.73 -2.05 -9.54
N LEU A 70 -12.55 -1.69 -10.03
CA LEU A 70 -12.22 -0.30 -10.37
C LEU A 70 -12.86 0.15 -11.69
N LEU A 71 -13.07 -0.76 -12.63
CA LEU A 71 -13.63 -0.45 -13.95
C LEU A 71 -15.03 0.17 -13.92
N THR A 72 -15.75 0.09 -12.82
CA THR A 72 -17.16 0.49 -12.73
C THR A 72 -17.41 1.81 -12.00
N ALA A 73 -16.39 2.48 -11.46
CA ALA A 73 -16.65 3.43 -10.38
C ALA A 73 -16.13 4.87 -10.57
N ASP A 74 -15.40 5.18 -11.63
CA ASP A 74 -14.86 6.54 -11.76
C ASP A 74 -15.37 7.23 -13.03
N ALA A 75 -16.11 8.34 -12.84
CA ALA A 75 -16.65 9.12 -13.96
C ALA A 75 -15.59 9.93 -14.70
N ASP A 76 -14.43 10.17 -14.07
CA ASP A 76 -13.44 11.13 -14.55
C ASP A 76 -12.19 10.49 -15.15
N PHE A 77 -11.94 9.22 -14.84
CA PHE A 77 -10.72 8.53 -15.26
C PHE A 77 -11.03 7.21 -15.97
N ASP A 78 -10.22 6.89 -16.95
CA ASP A 78 -10.09 5.54 -17.48
C ASP A 78 -8.91 4.82 -16.83
N PHE A 79 -9.01 3.49 -16.69
CA PHE A 79 -7.97 2.70 -16.06
C PHE A 79 -7.39 1.70 -17.06
N LEU A 80 -6.07 1.66 -17.15
CA LEU A 80 -5.36 0.62 -17.87
C LEU A 80 -4.47 -0.18 -16.91
N TYR A 81 -4.34 -1.45 -17.19
CA TYR A 81 -3.56 -2.40 -16.40
C TYR A 81 -2.45 -3.01 -17.27
N PRO A 82 -1.33 -2.30 -17.50
CA PRO A 82 -0.32 -2.73 -18.46
C PRO A 82 0.24 -4.12 -18.17
N LEU A 83 0.46 -4.47 -16.89
CA LEU A 83 0.98 -5.79 -16.54
C LEU A 83 -0.01 -6.91 -16.89
N GLN A 84 -1.32 -6.67 -16.69
CA GLN A 84 -2.35 -7.65 -17.11
C GLN A 84 -2.48 -7.73 -18.62
N MET A 85 -2.33 -6.62 -19.34
CA MET A 85 -2.33 -6.61 -20.80
C MET A 85 -1.14 -7.40 -21.38
N LEU A 86 0.00 -7.38 -20.70
CA LEU A 86 1.20 -8.15 -21.05
C LEU A 86 1.18 -9.59 -20.54
N GLY A 87 0.17 -9.99 -19.77
CA GLY A 87 0.12 -11.30 -19.12
C GLY A 87 1.15 -11.50 -18.02
N TRP A 88 1.66 -10.42 -17.43
CA TRP A 88 2.76 -10.48 -16.46
C TRP A 88 2.28 -10.82 -15.06
N THR A 89 3.01 -11.75 -14.46
CA THR A 89 2.88 -12.13 -13.04
C THR A 89 3.90 -11.35 -12.20
N ARG A 90 3.85 -11.52 -10.90
CA ARG A 90 4.86 -10.99 -9.97
C ARG A 90 6.27 -11.46 -10.35
N GLN A 91 6.42 -12.71 -10.77
CA GLN A 91 7.72 -13.27 -11.15
C GLN A 91 8.30 -12.52 -12.36
N ASN A 92 7.51 -12.27 -13.39
CA ASN A 92 7.98 -11.49 -14.55
C ASN A 92 8.48 -10.09 -14.15
N CYS A 93 7.80 -9.44 -13.19
CA CYS A 93 8.27 -8.14 -12.66
C CYS A 93 9.61 -8.27 -11.94
N ILE A 94 9.79 -9.32 -11.12
CA ILE A 94 11.05 -9.61 -10.44
C ILE A 94 12.17 -9.85 -11.44
N ASP A 95 11.93 -10.69 -12.44
CA ASP A 95 12.92 -11.06 -13.47
C ASP A 95 13.39 -9.83 -14.23
N ILE A 96 12.48 -8.95 -14.64
CA ILE A 96 12.83 -7.70 -15.34
C ILE A 96 13.60 -6.74 -14.43
N ILE A 97 13.18 -6.54 -13.18
CA ILE A 97 13.90 -5.69 -12.23
C ILE A 97 15.32 -6.23 -12.04
N THR A 98 15.44 -7.54 -11.83
CA THR A 98 16.74 -8.20 -11.65
C THR A 98 17.64 -8.04 -12.89
N ALA A 99 17.08 -8.21 -14.08
CA ALA A 99 17.83 -8.11 -15.33
C ALA A 99 18.29 -6.68 -15.64
N VAL A 100 17.47 -5.67 -15.32
CA VAL A 100 17.72 -4.27 -15.69
C VAL A 100 18.47 -3.51 -14.60
N LEU A 101 18.12 -3.71 -13.35
CA LEU A 101 18.63 -2.93 -12.22
C LEU A 101 19.53 -3.74 -11.28
N GLY A 102 19.39 -5.06 -11.26
CA GLY A 102 20.06 -5.97 -10.33
C GLY A 102 19.12 -6.49 -9.25
N ALA A 103 19.50 -7.62 -8.66
CA ALA A 103 18.69 -8.32 -7.65
C ALA A 103 18.42 -7.47 -6.38
N ASP A 104 19.35 -6.61 -6.01
CA ASP A 104 19.26 -5.73 -4.82
C ASP A 104 18.13 -4.69 -4.94
N TYR A 105 17.65 -4.43 -6.14
CA TYR A 105 16.56 -3.49 -6.40
C TYR A 105 15.17 -4.15 -6.39
N VAL A 106 15.10 -5.47 -6.21
CA VAL A 106 13.81 -6.17 -6.08
C VAL A 106 13.20 -5.83 -4.72
N PRO A 107 12.05 -5.13 -4.66
CA PRO A 107 11.49 -4.71 -3.38
C PRO A 107 10.93 -5.92 -2.61
N ILE A 108 11.32 -6.05 -1.35
CA ILE A 108 10.78 -7.07 -0.44
C ILE A 108 9.31 -6.76 -0.13
N LYS A 109 8.98 -5.47 -0.01
CA LYS A 109 7.63 -5.00 0.30
C LYS A 109 7.35 -3.64 -0.33
N SER A 110 6.16 -3.48 -0.89
CA SER A 110 5.68 -2.20 -1.43
C SER A 110 4.67 -1.50 -0.53
N ALA A 111 4.75 -1.67 0.79
CA ALA A 111 3.85 -1.06 1.75
C ALA A 111 4.59 -0.17 2.75
N CYS A 112 3.83 0.66 3.49
CA CYS A 112 4.38 1.50 4.55
C CYS A 112 4.91 0.62 5.69
N PHE A 113 6.00 1.04 6.35
CA PHE A 113 6.57 0.35 7.52
C PHE A 113 5.57 0.21 8.69
N PHE A 114 4.56 1.06 8.76
CA PHE A 114 3.47 1.05 9.74
C PHE A 114 2.15 0.50 9.16
N CYS A 115 2.21 -0.36 8.15
CA CYS A 115 0.99 -0.88 7.53
C CYS A 115 0.27 -1.84 8.48
N PRO A 116 -1.01 -1.60 8.83
CA PRO A 116 -1.74 -2.51 9.71
C PRO A 116 -1.98 -3.90 9.09
N ALA A 117 -1.71 -4.09 7.79
CA ALA A 117 -1.72 -5.37 7.12
C ALA A 117 -0.32 -6.02 7.06
N SER A 118 0.65 -5.55 7.85
CA SER A 118 1.97 -6.17 7.94
C SER A 118 1.87 -7.58 8.50
N LYS A 119 2.68 -8.48 7.97
CA LYS A 119 2.85 -9.84 8.49
C LYS A 119 3.87 -9.83 9.64
N ALA A 120 3.81 -10.82 10.53
CA ALA A 120 4.73 -10.90 11.67
C ALA A 120 6.20 -10.84 11.26
N TRP A 121 6.60 -11.60 10.22
CA TRP A 121 7.97 -11.59 9.72
C TRP A 121 8.46 -10.21 9.28
N GLU A 122 7.56 -9.35 8.77
CA GLU A 122 7.91 -7.97 8.35
C GLU A 122 8.27 -7.10 9.55
N LEU A 123 7.64 -7.32 10.70
CA LEU A 123 7.96 -6.63 11.95
C LEU A 123 9.31 -7.11 12.49
N PHE A 124 9.58 -8.41 12.45
CA PHE A 124 10.87 -8.96 12.87
C PHE A 124 12.01 -8.51 11.96
N TRP A 125 11.77 -8.51 10.65
CA TRP A 125 12.73 -7.97 9.69
C TRP A 125 13.00 -6.48 9.94
N LEU A 126 11.96 -5.71 10.22
CA LEU A 126 12.07 -4.29 10.55
C LEU A 126 12.86 -4.09 11.85
N ALA A 127 12.64 -4.95 12.86
CA ALA A 127 13.40 -4.93 14.11
C ALA A 127 14.90 -5.16 13.91
N ALA A 128 15.25 -6.08 13.01
CA ALA A 128 16.64 -6.43 12.73
C ALA A 128 17.39 -5.40 11.88
N HIS A 129 16.71 -4.76 10.91
CA HIS A 129 17.36 -3.93 9.90
C HIS A 129 17.06 -2.44 10.03
N HIS A 130 15.92 -2.06 10.63
CA HIS A 130 15.45 -0.68 10.75
C HIS A 130 14.75 -0.44 12.10
N PRO A 131 15.46 -0.58 13.23
CA PRO A 131 14.87 -0.47 14.57
C PRO A 131 14.20 0.89 14.80
N GLU A 132 14.72 1.96 14.22
CA GLU A 132 14.16 3.31 14.30
C GLU A 132 12.77 3.42 13.61
N LEU A 133 12.56 2.68 12.53
CA LEU A 133 11.25 2.62 11.86
C LEU A 133 10.27 1.74 12.63
N LEU A 134 10.76 0.66 13.24
CA LEU A 134 9.93 -0.15 14.12
C LEU A 134 9.43 0.68 15.32
N GLU A 135 10.31 1.41 16.01
CA GLU A 135 9.90 2.25 17.15
C GLU A 135 8.82 3.28 16.75
N ARG A 136 8.95 3.88 15.58
CA ARG A 136 7.91 4.77 15.03
C ARG A 136 6.60 4.05 14.74
N ALA A 137 6.65 2.81 14.26
CA ALA A 137 5.46 2.00 14.01
C ALA A 137 4.76 1.64 15.33
N LEU A 138 5.51 1.22 16.34
CA LEU A 138 5.00 0.92 17.69
C LEU A 138 4.42 2.17 18.37
N PHE A 139 5.05 3.32 18.19
CA PHE A 139 4.49 4.59 18.68
C PHE A 139 3.13 4.90 18.06
N LEU A 140 2.96 4.65 16.73
CA LEU A 140 1.67 4.82 16.07
C LEU A 140 0.62 3.83 16.57
N GLU A 141 1.02 2.58 16.83
CA GLU A 141 0.15 1.56 17.42
C GLU A 141 -0.32 1.97 18.81
N ARG A 142 0.60 2.33 19.71
CA ARG A 142 0.28 2.82 21.07
C ARG A 142 -0.71 3.98 21.05
N ASN A 143 -0.49 4.95 20.16
CA ASN A 143 -1.42 6.07 19.99
C ASN A 143 -2.80 5.65 19.45
N ALA A 144 -2.85 4.61 18.62
CA ALA A 144 -4.11 4.08 18.12
C ALA A 144 -4.92 3.38 19.24
N LEU A 145 -4.22 2.65 20.11
CA LEU A 145 -4.81 1.91 21.24
C LEU A 145 -5.33 2.85 22.34
N THR A 146 -4.65 3.98 22.58
CA THR A 146 -5.07 4.97 23.59
C THR A 146 -6.22 5.88 23.13
N GLY A 147 -6.59 5.85 21.86
CA GLY A 147 -7.67 6.66 21.30
C GLY A 147 -9.06 6.16 21.71
N ARG A 148 -10.04 7.08 21.85
CA ARG A 148 -11.45 6.78 22.22
C ARG A 148 -12.19 5.82 21.27
N HIS A 149 -11.56 5.36 20.21
CA HIS A 149 -12.11 4.43 19.22
C HIS A 149 -11.31 3.13 19.17
N SER A 150 -10.77 2.69 20.29
CA SER A 150 -10.00 1.46 20.44
C SER A 150 -10.85 0.18 20.28
N ARG A 151 -11.48 0.02 19.11
CA ARG A 151 -11.91 -1.31 18.64
C ARG A 151 -10.76 -2.06 17.94
N PHE A 152 -9.54 -1.69 18.25
CA PHE A 152 -8.31 -2.26 17.69
C PHE A 152 -7.62 -3.19 18.65
N ASP A 153 -8.38 -3.81 19.55
CA ASP A 153 -7.85 -4.67 20.60
C ASP A 153 -7.10 -5.90 20.05
N GLU A 154 -7.26 -6.18 18.76
CA GLU A 154 -6.60 -7.33 18.12
C GLU A 154 -6.31 -7.03 16.64
N ILE A 155 -5.16 -6.42 16.37
CA ILE A 155 -4.67 -6.28 15.01
C ILE A 155 -4.30 -7.67 14.50
N GLN A 156 -5.04 -8.17 13.51
CA GLN A 156 -4.78 -9.33 12.65
C GLN A 156 -4.21 -10.63 13.29
N PHE A 157 -3.57 -10.58 14.47
CA PHE A 157 -2.85 -11.69 15.11
C PHE A 157 -3.35 -12.02 16.52
N GLY A 158 -4.41 -11.39 17.03
CA GLY A 158 -4.85 -11.54 18.44
C GLY A 158 -3.85 -10.98 19.46
N SER A 159 -2.84 -10.21 18.99
CA SER A 159 -1.84 -9.54 19.82
C SER A 159 -1.37 -8.24 19.16
N THR A 160 -0.87 -7.32 19.95
CA THR A 160 -0.26 -6.09 19.43
C THR A 160 1.08 -6.36 18.76
N TRP A 161 1.53 -5.46 17.90
CA TRP A 161 2.88 -5.55 17.31
C TRP A 161 3.96 -5.51 18.38
N GLU A 162 3.75 -4.70 19.43
CA GLU A 162 4.67 -4.61 20.55
C GLU A 162 4.80 -5.96 21.27
N GLU A 163 3.70 -6.67 21.49
CA GLU A 163 3.72 -8.03 22.06
C GLU A 163 4.37 -9.04 21.14
N LEU A 164 4.10 -8.98 19.83
CA LEU A 164 4.74 -9.84 18.85
C LEU A 164 6.25 -9.66 18.84
N VAL A 165 6.74 -8.44 18.81
CA VAL A 165 8.18 -8.16 18.81
C VAL A 165 8.83 -8.56 20.13
N ARG A 166 8.17 -8.31 21.26
CA ARG A 166 8.66 -8.72 22.59
C ARG A 166 8.78 -10.24 22.74
N ASN A 167 7.90 -10.98 22.07
CA ASN A 167 7.88 -12.44 22.12
C ASN A 167 8.48 -13.09 20.85
N ALA A 168 9.35 -12.38 20.16
CA ALA A 168 9.96 -12.84 18.89
C ALA A 168 10.64 -14.21 19.01
N ASP A 169 11.26 -14.50 20.16
CA ASP A 169 11.92 -15.78 20.46
C ASP A 169 10.97 -17.00 20.44
N ARG A 170 9.67 -16.76 20.55
CA ARG A 170 8.65 -17.82 20.49
C ARG A 170 8.21 -18.18 19.07
N PHE A 171 8.62 -17.38 18.09
CA PHE A 171 8.32 -17.63 16.69
C PHE A 171 9.56 -18.23 16.02
N PRO A 172 9.41 -19.28 15.20
CA PRO A 172 10.54 -19.86 14.47
C PRO A 172 11.23 -18.75 13.68
N SER A 173 12.53 -18.81 13.57
CA SER A 173 13.44 -17.79 13.03
C SER A 173 12.93 -17.24 11.69
N THR A 174 12.13 -16.20 11.76
CA THR A 174 11.57 -15.49 10.61
C THR A 174 12.33 -14.17 10.37
N THR A 175 13.58 -14.12 10.85
CA THR A 175 14.48 -12.98 10.65
C THR A 175 14.91 -12.85 9.19
N ASP A 176 14.92 -13.96 8.46
CA ASP A 176 15.19 -13.95 7.04
C ASP A 176 13.92 -13.52 6.29
N ALA A 177 14.00 -12.39 5.61
CA ALA A 177 12.94 -12.02 4.68
C ALA A 177 12.70 -13.20 3.72
N PRO A 178 11.45 -13.65 3.55
CA PRO A 178 11.19 -14.68 2.57
C PRO A 178 11.68 -14.21 1.21
N SER A 179 12.10 -15.14 0.37
CA SER A 179 12.41 -14.85 -1.03
C SER A 179 11.34 -13.89 -1.60
N PRO A 180 11.71 -12.92 -2.44
CA PRO A 180 10.78 -11.99 -3.06
C PRO A 180 9.54 -12.67 -3.69
N THR A 181 9.69 -13.92 -4.11
CA THR A 181 8.59 -14.76 -4.62
C THR A 181 7.58 -15.19 -3.57
N ASN A 182 7.99 -15.31 -2.30
CA ASN A 182 7.19 -15.82 -1.19
C ASN A 182 6.71 -14.71 -0.23
N ALA A 183 7.14 -13.46 -0.43
CA ALA A 183 6.84 -12.34 0.45
C ALA A 183 5.43 -11.74 0.25
N TRP A 184 4.67 -12.19 -0.76
CA TRP A 184 3.41 -11.56 -1.20
C TRP A 184 2.18 -12.43 -1.04
#